data_4e56897042c7d720c2dcdf6b09404612
#
_entry.id   4e56897042c7d720c2dcdf6b09404612
#
_cell.length_a   1.000
_cell.length_b   1.000
_cell.length_c   1.000
_cell.angle_alpha   90.00
_cell.angle_beta   90.00
_cell.angle_gamma   90.00
#
_symmetry.space_group_name_H-M   'P 1'
#
loop_
_entity.id
_entity.type
_entity.pdbx_description
1 polymer ?
#
loop_
_entity_poly.entity_id
_entity_poly.type
_entity_poly.pdbx_seq_one_letter_code
_entity_poly.pdbx_strand_id
1 'polypeptide(L)'
;MKERANQSALLTNHHIVHIPNPINTNLFKPRNKQEARTRCELPIDKKLVLFGSVKITDKRKGIDYFIESCKILAQKYPSLIQELGVVVYGKYSEQLKPLVPFQVYPLNYISNEKELVNVYNAVDLFVTPSLEENLPNTIMEAMACGIPCVGFQVGGIPEMIDHLHNGYVAEYKSSEDFANGIHWALSEGEYASLSEEACRKVISSYSENAIARKYIDVYNKITGNHD
;
A
#
# COMPACT_ATOMS: atom_id res chain seq x y z
N MET A 1 11.71 -13.58 -0.86
CA MET A 1 12.40 -14.23 0.32
C MET A 1 12.55 -15.73 0.15
N LYS A 2 11.50 -16.49 -0.21
CA LYS A 2 11.58 -17.95 -0.43
C LYS A 2 12.67 -18.33 -1.46
N GLU A 3 12.75 -17.67 -2.59
CA GLU A 3 13.77 -17.92 -3.61
C GLU A 3 15.20 -17.75 -3.09
N ARG A 4 15.45 -16.67 -2.32
CA ARG A 4 16.77 -16.46 -1.68
C ARG A 4 17.08 -17.54 -0.65
N ALA A 5 16.09 -18.02 0.09
CA ALA A 5 16.25 -19.11 1.04
C ALA A 5 16.56 -20.43 0.32
N ASN A 6 15.89 -20.72 -0.81
CA ASN A 6 16.16 -21.89 -1.64
C ASN A 6 17.57 -21.88 -2.25
N GLN A 7 18.17 -20.72 -2.44
CA GLN A 7 19.54 -20.55 -2.96
C GLN A 7 20.60 -20.68 -1.85
N SER A 8 20.22 -20.74 -0.59
CA SER A 8 21.15 -20.87 0.53
C SER A 8 21.71 -22.29 0.61
N ALA A 9 23.02 -22.43 0.62
CA ALA A 9 23.71 -23.72 0.80
C ALA A 9 23.30 -24.46 2.10
N LEU A 10 22.91 -23.70 3.13
CA LEU A 10 22.46 -24.26 4.41
C LEU A 10 21.04 -24.82 4.38
N LEU A 11 20.22 -24.39 3.42
CA LEU A 11 18.79 -24.71 3.34
C LEU A 11 18.43 -25.60 2.13
N THR A 12 19.40 -26.04 1.35
CA THR A 12 19.20 -26.79 0.09
C THR A 12 18.36 -28.07 0.28
N ASN A 13 18.48 -28.73 1.46
CA ASN A 13 17.77 -29.96 1.76
C ASN A 13 16.51 -29.77 2.62
N HIS A 14 16.05 -28.52 2.78
CA HIS A 14 14.89 -28.21 3.61
C HIS A 14 13.69 -27.83 2.75
N HIS A 15 12.51 -28.29 3.12
CA HIS A 15 11.25 -27.86 2.51
C HIS A 15 10.89 -26.47 3.01
N ILE A 16 11.03 -25.46 2.14
CA ILE A 16 10.78 -24.05 2.47
C ILE A 16 9.41 -23.62 1.96
N VAL A 17 8.55 -23.23 2.89
CA VAL A 17 7.22 -22.69 2.61
C VAL A 17 7.18 -21.21 2.92
N HIS A 18 6.60 -20.42 2.02
CA HIS A 18 6.33 -19.01 2.25
C HIS A 18 4.88 -18.86 2.71
N ILE A 19 4.69 -18.31 3.91
CA ILE A 19 3.37 -17.96 4.45
C ILE A 19 3.42 -16.47 4.83
N PRO A 20 2.56 -15.62 4.25
CA PRO A 20 2.47 -14.21 4.58
C PRO A 20 2.06 -13.94 6.03
N ASN A 21 2.30 -12.72 6.52
CA ASN A 21 1.68 -12.27 7.76
C ASN A 21 0.16 -12.15 7.58
N PRO A 22 -0.65 -12.50 8.58
CA PRO A 22 -2.08 -12.26 8.56
C PRO A 22 -2.39 -10.78 8.81
N ILE A 23 -3.56 -10.34 8.35
CA ILE A 23 -4.14 -9.06 8.71
C ILE A 23 -5.52 -9.24 9.32
N ASN A 24 -5.83 -8.44 10.35
CA ASN A 24 -7.14 -8.41 11.00
C ASN A 24 -8.15 -7.65 10.13
N THR A 25 -8.88 -8.38 9.29
CA THR A 25 -9.91 -7.82 8.39
C THR A 25 -11.19 -7.40 9.12
N ASN A 26 -11.34 -7.68 10.43
CA ASN A 26 -12.40 -7.11 11.25
C ASN A 26 -12.09 -5.67 11.66
N LEU A 27 -10.82 -5.34 11.81
CA LEU A 27 -10.33 -4.01 12.15
C LEU A 27 -10.13 -3.16 10.88
N PHE A 28 -9.30 -3.65 9.95
CA PHE A 28 -9.03 -3.02 8.66
C PHE A 28 -10.10 -3.45 7.65
N LYS A 29 -11.05 -2.56 7.40
CA LYS A 29 -12.17 -2.75 6.47
C LYS A 29 -12.70 -1.43 5.96
N PRO A 30 -13.43 -1.40 4.86
CA PRO A 30 -14.08 -0.19 4.35
C PRO A 30 -15.00 0.45 5.37
N ARG A 31 -14.92 1.78 5.49
CA ARG A 31 -15.78 2.63 6.34
C ARG A 31 -16.26 3.84 5.55
N ASN A 32 -17.14 4.64 6.15
CA ASN A 32 -17.60 5.88 5.54
C ASN A 32 -16.43 6.87 5.38
N LYS A 33 -16.11 7.22 4.12
CA LYS A 33 -14.97 8.09 3.76
C LYS A 33 -15.14 9.51 4.32
N GLN A 34 -16.35 10.07 4.28
CA GLN A 34 -16.59 11.43 4.78
C GLN A 34 -16.39 11.52 6.28
N GLU A 35 -16.89 10.52 7.04
CA GLU A 35 -16.63 10.45 8.48
C GLU A 35 -15.14 10.29 8.78
N ALA A 36 -14.44 9.45 8.03
CA ALA A 36 -13.00 9.26 8.20
C ALA A 36 -12.23 10.56 7.92
N ARG A 37 -12.57 11.29 6.85
CA ARG A 37 -11.98 12.61 6.53
C ARG A 37 -12.23 13.63 7.63
N THR A 38 -13.45 13.72 8.14
CA THR A 38 -13.78 14.61 9.26
C THR A 38 -12.95 14.30 10.50
N ARG A 39 -12.80 13.01 10.85
CA ARG A 39 -11.99 12.58 12.00
C ARG A 39 -10.50 12.88 11.85
N CYS A 40 -10.00 12.86 10.62
CA CYS A 40 -8.60 13.14 10.29
C CYS A 40 -8.35 14.61 9.94
N GLU A 41 -9.37 15.48 10.01
CA GLU A 41 -9.31 16.90 9.61
C GLU A 41 -8.82 17.10 8.18
N LEU A 42 -9.25 16.21 7.26
CA LEU A 42 -8.87 16.21 5.86
C LEU A 42 -9.99 16.79 4.98
N PRO A 43 -9.66 17.40 3.83
CA PRO A 43 -10.63 17.99 2.92
C PRO A 43 -11.57 16.93 2.33
N ILE A 44 -12.84 17.28 2.15
CA ILE A 44 -13.85 16.36 1.58
C ILE A 44 -13.96 16.46 0.06
N ASP A 45 -13.47 17.55 -0.53
CA ASP A 45 -13.61 17.94 -1.94
C ASP A 45 -12.39 17.60 -2.81
N LYS A 46 -11.31 17.02 -2.23
CA LYS A 46 -10.08 16.67 -2.94
C LYS A 46 -9.92 15.16 -3.12
N LYS A 47 -9.20 14.77 -4.16
CA LYS A 47 -8.59 13.44 -4.26
C LYS A 47 -7.39 13.40 -3.33
N LEU A 48 -7.24 12.37 -2.53
CA LEU A 48 -6.20 12.26 -1.50
C LEU A 48 -5.30 11.05 -1.75
N VAL A 49 -4.01 11.31 -1.91
CA VAL A 49 -2.97 10.28 -2.04
C VAL A 49 -2.22 10.17 -0.72
N LEU A 50 -2.13 8.96 -0.18
CA LEU A 50 -1.45 8.66 1.08
C LEU A 50 -0.06 8.09 0.83
N PHE A 51 0.96 8.75 1.38
CA PHE A 51 2.29 8.18 1.58
C PHE A 51 2.55 8.01 3.08
N GLY A 52 3.05 6.84 3.49
CA GLY A 52 3.25 6.59 4.91
C GLY A 52 4.42 5.68 5.22
N SER A 53 5.13 6.03 6.30
CA SER A 53 6.19 5.19 6.87
C SER A 53 6.46 5.61 8.32
N VAL A 54 7.16 4.76 9.09
CA VAL A 54 7.59 5.13 10.45
C VAL A 54 8.40 6.43 10.46
N LYS A 55 9.26 6.61 9.46
CA LYS A 55 10.10 7.79 9.26
C LYS A 55 10.16 8.09 7.76
N ILE A 56 9.61 9.24 7.33
CA ILE A 56 9.53 9.56 5.91
C ILE A 56 10.90 9.77 5.24
N THR A 57 11.92 10.11 6.02
CA THR A 57 13.30 10.29 5.54
C THR A 57 14.08 8.97 5.41
N ASP A 58 13.44 7.81 5.63
CA ASP A 58 14.05 6.52 5.32
C ASP A 58 14.14 6.34 3.80
N LYS A 59 15.36 6.40 3.26
CA LYS A 59 15.62 6.32 1.82
C LYS A 59 15.09 5.03 1.18
N ARG A 60 15.00 3.93 1.96
CA ARG A 60 14.44 2.67 1.45
C ARG A 60 12.97 2.79 1.10
N LYS A 61 12.25 3.76 1.69
CA LYS A 61 10.84 4.04 1.40
C LYS A 61 10.62 4.87 0.14
N GLY A 62 11.70 5.33 -0.52
CA GLY A 62 11.66 5.91 -1.84
C GLY A 62 11.02 7.30 -1.91
N ILE A 63 11.08 8.09 -0.83
CA ILE A 63 10.47 9.42 -0.78
C ILE A 63 10.92 10.32 -1.94
N ASP A 64 12.18 10.21 -2.37
CA ASP A 64 12.71 11.02 -3.47
C ASP A 64 12.00 10.71 -4.80
N TYR A 65 11.66 9.44 -5.05
CA TYR A 65 10.87 9.03 -6.22
C TYR A 65 9.43 9.53 -6.14
N PHE A 66 8.82 9.54 -4.96
CA PHE A 66 7.49 10.11 -4.77
C PHE A 66 7.48 11.63 -5.03
N ILE A 67 8.45 12.36 -4.51
CA ILE A 67 8.59 13.80 -4.74
C ILE A 67 8.72 14.08 -6.25
N GLU A 68 9.56 13.34 -6.95
CA GLU A 68 9.74 13.50 -8.38
C GLU A 68 8.47 13.14 -9.17
N SER A 69 7.78 12.07 -8.78
CA SER A 69 6.49 11.70 -9.39
C SER A 69 5.43 12.80 -9.19
N CYS A 70 5.39 13.45 -8.04
CA CYS A 70 4.51 14.59 -7.79
C CYS A 70 4.80 15.77 -8.74
N LYS A 71 6.07 16.06 -9.00
CA LYS A 71 6.47 17.13 -9.95
C LYS A 71 6.06 16.77 -11.38
N ILE A 72 6.30 15.52 -11.80
CA ILE A 72 5.88 15.02 -13.12
C ILE A 72 4.36 15.12 -13.28
N LEU A 73 3.59 14.72 -12.28
CA LEU A 73 2.13 14.82 -12.28
C LEU A 73 1.67 16.26 -12.46
N ALA A 74 2.23 17.20 -11.71
CA ALA A 74 1.88 18.61 -11.81
C ALA A 74 2.23 19.24 -13.16
N GLN A 75 3.32 18.80 -13.80
CA GLN A 75 3.72 19.22 -15.13
C GLN A 75 2.82 18.64 -16.23
N LYS A 76 2.52 17.34 -16.16
CA LYS A 76 1.68 16.65 -17.17
C LYS A 76 0.19 17.03 -17.03
N TYR A 77 -0.27 17.24 -15.81
CA TYR A 77 -1.69 17.47 -15.47
C TYR A 77 -1.85 18.66 -14.51
N PRO A 78 -1.71 19.90 -14.98
CA PRO A 78 -1.73 21.10 -14.12
C PRO A 78 -3.03 21.29 -13.31
N SER A 79 -4.17 20.79 -13.78
CA SER A 79 -5.44 20.84 -13.04
C SER A 79 -5.36 20.10 -11.71
N LEU A 80 -4.56 19.03 -11.63
CA LEU A 80 -4.39 18.24 -10.41
C LEU A 80 -3.82 19.06 -9.25
N ILE A 81 -3.13 20.18 -9.50
CA ILE A 81 -2.57 21.03 -8.43
C ILE A 81 -3.67 21.50 -7.48
N GLN A 82 -4.87 21.76 -7.99
CA GLN A 82 -6.01 22.20 -7.20
C GLN A 82 -6.86 21.03 -6.69
N GLU A 83 -6.86 19.91 -7.38
CA GLU A 83 -7.75 18.76 -7.11
C GLU A 83 -7.12 17.72 -6.18
N LEU A 84 -5.77 17.62 -6.16
CA LEU A 84 -5.05 16.59 -5.44
C LEU A 84 -4.47 17.11 -4.12
N GLY A 85 -4.60 16.31 -3.07
CA GLY A 85 -3.91 16.50 -1.80
C GLY A 85 -3.02 15.30 -1.47
N VAL A 86 -1.88 15.57 -0.85
CA VAL A 86 -0.95 14.55 -0.36
C VAL A 86 -1.08 14.43 1.15
N VAL A 87 -1.59 13.30 1.61
CA VAL A 87 -1.63 12.95 3.04
C VAL A 87 -0.36 12.19 3.36
N VAL A 88 0.28 12.56 4.44
CA VAL A 88 1.55 11.95 4.84
C VAL A 88 1.53 11.61 6.32
N TYR A 89 1.76 10.34 6.70
CA TYR A 89 2.01 9.98 8.08
C TYR A 89 3.43 9.45 8.30
N GLY A 90 3.96 9.72 9.50
CA GLY A 90 5.29 9.31 9.94
C GLY A 90 6.08 10.45 10.55
N LYS A 91 7.19 10.10 11.20
CA LYS A 91 8.11 11.12 11.76
C LYS A 91 8.62 12.01 10.63
N TYR A 92 8.66 13.31 10.89
CA TYR A 92 9.12 14.37 9.97
C TYR A 92 8.21 14.62 8.75
N SER A 93 6.92 14.24 8.81
CA SER A 93 5.95 14.39 7.72
C SER A 93 5.84 15.85 7.21
N GLU A 94 6.03 16.86 8.09
CA GLU A 94 6.05 18.27 7.74
C GLU A 94 7.12 18.66 6.70
N GLN A 95 8.22 17.91 6.64
CA GLN A 95 9.32 18.20 5.71
C GLN A 95 8.93 18.01 4.26
N LEU A 96 7.84 17.31 3.97
CA LEU A 96 7.38 17.12 2.60
C LEU A 96 6.70 18.36 2.00
N LYS A 97 6.17 19.27 2.83
CA LYS A 97 5.42 20.47 2.39
C LYS A 97 6.13 21.30 1.32
N PRO A 98 7.42 21.69 1.50
CA PRO A 98 8.09 22.52 0.49
C PRO A 98 8.60 21.74 -0.73
N LEU A 99 8.47 20.40 -0.75
CA LEU A 99 9.13 19.54 -1.74
C LEU A 99 8.21 19.10 -2.87
N VAL A 100 6.89 19.17 -2.67
CA VAL A 100 5.90 18.73 -3.67
C VAL A 100 4.96 19.88 -4.04
N PRO A 101 4.45 19.91 -5.29
CA PRO A 101 3.61 21.00 -5.80
C PRO A 101 2.14 20.92 -5.33
N PHE A 102 1.78 19.90 -4.56
CA PHE A 102 0.42 19.67 -4.05
C PHE A 102 0.27 20.12 -2.61
N GLN A 103 -0.97 20.41 -2.17
CA GLN A 103 -1.24 20.65 -0.76
C GLN A 103 -0.92 19.40 0.07
N VAL A 104 -0.08 19.54 1.11
CA VAL A 104 0.33 18.45 2.00
C VAL A 104 -0.41 18.53 3.32
N TYR A 105 -0.92 17.39 3.78
CA TYR A 105 -1.61 17.18 5.04
C TYR A 105 -0.80 16.21 5.92
N PRO A 106 0.10 16.70 6.76
CA PRO A 106 0.96 15.88 7.59
C PRO A 106 0.21 15.41 8.84
N LEU A 107 0.20 14.10 9.10
CA LEU A 107 -0.48 13.47 10.24
C LEU A 107 0.49 12.98 11.34
N ASN A 108 1.76 13.35 11.27
CA ASN A 108 2.79 12.88 12.20
C ASN A 108 2.87 11.34 12.30
N TYR A 109 3.49 10.82 13.36
CA TYR A 109 3.59 9.39 13.59
C TYR A 109 2.32 8.85 14.25
N ILE A 110 1.73 7.83 13.65
CA ILE A 110 0.52 7.16 14.14
C ILE A 110 0.93 5.78 14.65
N SER A 111 0.71 5.52 15.94
CA SER A 111 0.97 4.22 16.58
C SER A 111 -0.30 3.41 16.86
N ASN A 112 -1.46 4.05 16.80
CA ASN A 112 -2.74 3.43 17.09
C ASN A 112 -3.37 2.90 15.79
N GLU A 113 -3.60 1.60 15.70
CA GLU A 113 -4.21 0.97 14.53
C GLU A 113 -5.61 1.52 14.21
N LYS A 114 -6.42 1.89 15.21
CA LYS A 114 -7.75 2.47 14.97
C LYS A 114 -7.68 3.84 14.32
N GLU A 115 -6.67 4.63 14.66
CA GLU A 115 -6.39 5.91 13.98
C GLU A 115 -5.90 5.67 12.56
N LEU A 116 -5.00 4.70 12.38
CA LEU A 116 -4.48 4.33 11.06
C LEU A 116 -5.59 3.83 10.12
N VAL A 117 -6.56 3.06 10.64
CA VAL A 117 -7.75 2.65 9.88
C VAL A 117 -8.56 3.87 9.40
N ASN A 118 -8.70 4.92 10.23
CA ASN A 118 -9.38 6.14 9.78
C ASN A 118 -8.59 6.84 8.67
N VAL A 119 -7.25 6.87 8.76
CA VAL A 119 -6.41 7.47 7.72
C VAL A 119 -6.53 6.73 6.40
N TYR A 120 -6.46 5.39 6.40
CA TYR A 120 -6.69 4.61 5.16
C TYR A 120 -8.07 4.90 4.58
N ASN A 121 -9.13 4.88 5.38
CA ASN A 121 -10.50 5.13 4.90
C ASN A 121 -10.75 6.59 4.45
N ALA A 122 -9.87 7.53 4.80
CA ALA A 122 -10.00 8.94 4.43
C ALA A 122 -9.41 9.27 3.04
N VAL A 123 -8.60 8.38 2.47
CA VAL A 123 -7.85 8.65 1.24
C VAL A 123 -8.44 7.90 0.04
N ASP A 124 -7.95 8.22 -1.15
CA ASP A 124 -8.39 7.60 -2.40
C ASP A 124 -7.34 6.64 -2.97
N LEU A 125 -6.08 6.81 -2.60
CA LEU A 125 -4.98 6.02 -3.09
C LEU A 125 -3.88 5.91 -2.03
N PHE A 126 -3.29 4.72 -1.86
CA PHE A 126 -2.08 4.52 -1.09
C PHE A 126 -0.89 4.31 -2.03
N VAL A 127 0.24 4.97 -1.74
CA VAL A 127 1.45 4.87 -2.58
C VAL A 127 2.65 4.44 -1.77
N THR A 128 3.46 3.53 -2.34
CA THR A 128 4.68 3.04 -1.71
C THR A 128 5.78 2.82 -2.75
N PRO A 129 6.61 3.85 -3.04
CA PRO A 129 7.75 3.76 -3.96
C PRO A 129 8.97 3.14 -3.28
N SER A 130 8.75 2.14 -2.42
CA SER A 130 9.82 1.49 -1.66
C SER A 130 10.84 0.84 -2.58
N LEU A 131 12.12 0.97 -2.20
CA LEU A 131 13.24 0.39 -2.94
C LEU A 131 13.57 -1.03 -2.47
N GLU A 132 13.16 -1.36 -1.24
CA GLU A 132 13.34 -2.68 -0.65
C GLU A 132 12.10 -3.02 0.17
N GLU A 133 11.45 -4.11 -0.16
CA GLU A 133 10.31 -4.65 0.59
C GLU A 133 10.33 -6.18 0.58
N ASN A 134 9.69 -6.75 1.60
CA ASN A 134 9.32 -8.16 1.58
C ASN A 134 7.84 -8.29 1.18
N LEU A 135 6.96 -8.14 2.15
CA LEU A 135 5.50 -8.10 2.02
C LEU A 135 5.02 -6.97 2.94
N PRO A 136 4.86 -5.74 2.42
CA PRO A 136 4.56 -4.58 3.26
C PRO A 136 3.15 -4.65 3.84
N ASN A 137 3.05 -4.69 5.18
CA ASN A 137 1.76 -4.70 5.88
C ASN A 137 0.91 -3.48 5.50
N THR A 138 1.54 -2.34 5.22
CA THR A 138 0.84 -1.10 4.82
C THR A 138 0.00 -1.25 3.55
N ILE A 139 0.44 -2.08 2.59
CA ILE A 139 -0.37 -2.42 1.40
C ILE A 139 -1.56 -3.29 1.82
N MET A 140 -1.35 -4.32 2.66
CA MET A 140 -2.45 -5.14 3.15
C MET A 140 -3.49 -4.33 3.91
N GLU A 141 -3.05 -3.41 4.76
CA GLU A 141 -3.90 -2.52 5.55
C GLU A 141 -4.72 -1.58 4.67
N ALA A 142 -4.09 -0.93 3.68
CA ALA A 142 -4.75 -0.06 2.72
C ALA A 142 -5.78 -0.83 1.90
N MET A 143 -5.38 -1.95 1.29
CA MET A 143 -6.25 -2.78 0.45
C MET A 143 -7.40 -3.41 1.26
N ALA A 144 -7.18 -3.79 2.53
CA ALA A 144 -8.23 -4.26 3.41
C ALA A 144 -9.30 -3.17 3.67
N CYS A 145 -8.89 -1.90 3.69
CA CYS A 145 -9.80 -0.76 3.76
C CYS A 145 -10.42 -0.37 2.39
N GLY A 146 -10.17 -1.14 1.34
CA GLY A 146 -10.68 -0.87 0.00
C GLY A 146 -9.93 0.25 -0.74
N ILE A 147 -8.68 0.52 -0.36
CA ILE A 147 -7.89 1.57 -0.98
C ILE A 147 -6.94 0.94 -2.00
N PRO A 148 -7.06 1.28 -3.29
CA PRO A 148 -6.12 0.86 -4.33
C PRO A 148 -4.70 1.32 -3.98
N CYS A 149 -3.70 0.57 -4.45
CA CYS A 149 -2.31 0.85 -4.16
C CYS A 149 -1.47 1.05 -5.42
N VAL A 150 -0.49 1.96 -5.34
CA VAL A 150 0.58 2.06 -6.35
C VAL A 150 1.91 1.76 -5.67
N GLY A 151 2.66 0.81 -6.24
CA GLY A 151 3.95 0.42 -5.71
C GLY A 151 4.95 0.06 -6.81
N PHE A 152 6.25 0.10 -6.49
CA PHE A 152 7.26 -0.37 -7.42
C PHE A 152 7.27 -1.89 -7.54
N GLN A 153 7.72 -2.40 -8.69
CA GLN A 153 7.98 -3.81 -8.94
C GLN A 153 9.19 -4.29 -8.13
N VAL A 154 9.02 -4.46 -6.82
CA VAL A 154 10.08 -4.87 -5.89
C VAL A 154 9.53 -5.75 -4.77
N GLY A 155 10.32 -6.75 -4.37
CA GLY A 155 9.98 -7.67 -3.29
C GLY A 155 8.68 -8.41 -3.52
N GLY A 156 7.76 -8.37 -2.56
CA GLY A 156 6.44 -8.99 -2.64
C GLY A 156 5.33 -8.03 -3.07
N ILE A 157 5.64 -6.79 -3.45
CA ILE A 157 4.61 -5.84 -3.93
C ILE A 157 3.82 -6.41 -5.11
N PRO A 158 4.46 -7.03 -6.15
CA PRO A 158 3.72 -7.61 -7.27
C PRO A 158 2.88 -8.85 -6.92
N GLU A 159 3.10 -9.47 -5.75
CA GLU A 159 2.23 -10.55 -5.25
C GLU A 159 0.92 -9.99 -4.64
N MET A 160 0.97 -8.75 -4.16
CA MET A 160 -0.14 -8.09 -3.46
C MET A 160 -0.99 -7.27 -4.41
N ILE A 161 -0.36 -6.52 -5.30
CA ILE A 161 -1.01 -5.65 -6.27
C ILE A 161 -1.12 -6.39 -7.61
N ASP A 162 -2.33 -6.75 -7.99
CA ASP A 162 -2.65 -7.25 -9.33
C ASP A 162 -2.78 -6.03 -10.25
N HIS A 163 -1.76 -5.82 -11.10
CA HIS A 163 -1.60 -4.62 -11.94
C HIS A 163 -2.85 -4.35 -12.79
N LEU A 164 -3.36 -3.12 -12.73
CA LEU A 164 -4.58 -2.63 -13.39
C LEU A 164 -5.90 -3.27 -12.90
N HIS A 165 -5.88 -4.10 -11.87
CA HIS A 165 -7.07 -4.74 -11.30
C HIS A 165 -7.41 -4.21 -9.90
N ASN A 166 -6.42 -4.12 -9.00
CA ASN A 166 -6.62 -3.58 -7.65
C ASN A 166 -5.63 -2.47 -7.30
N GLY A 167 -4.84 -2.03 -8.29
CA GLY A 167 -3.82 -1.01 -8.15
C GLY A 167 -2.85 -1.03 -9.34
N TYR A 168 -1.69 -0.41 -9.16
CA TYR A 168 -0.70 -0.27 -10.22
C TYR A 168 0.69 -0.68 -9.71
N VAL A 169 1.34 -1.59 -10.43
CA VAL A 169 2.74 -1.96 -10.20
C VAL A 169 3.59 -1.19 -11.20
N ALA A 170 4.31 -0.19 -10.69
CA ALA A 170 5.18 0.65 -11.50
C ALA A 170 6.57 0.03 -11.67
N GLU A 171 7.23 0.35 -12.76
CA GLU A 171 8.61 -0.03 -13.04
C GLU A 171 9.54 0.42 -11.91
N TYR A 172 10.42 -0.47 -11.49
CA TYR A 172 11.34 -0.21 -10.38
C TYR A 172 12.23 1.02 -10.64
N LYS A 173 12.16 1.97 -9.71
CA LYS A 173 12.88 3.26 -9.78
C LYS A 173 12.45 4.21 -10.91
N SER A 174 11.34 4.00 -11.55
CA SER A 174 10.78 4.93 -12.52
C SER A 174 9.78 5.88 -11.86
N SER A 175 10.19 7.13 -11.58
CA SER A 175 9.27 8.16 -11.09
C SER A 175 8.21 8.52 -12.12
N GLU A 176 8.52 8.39 -13.41
CA GLU A 176 7.57 8.66 -14.49
C GLU A 176 6.46 7.61 -14.52
N ASP A 177 6.82 6.32 -14.48
CA ASP A 177 5.82 5.25 -14.49
C ASP A 177 5.02 5.23 -13.18
N PHE A 178 5.65 5.59 -12.05
CA PHE A 178 4.96 5.77 -10.78
C PHE A 178 3.93 6.91 -10.84
N ALA A 179 4.26 8.02 -11.49
CA ALA A 179 3.33 9.12 -11.74
C ALA A 179 2.18 8.68 -12.66
N ASN A 180 2.46 7.93 -13.72
CA ASN A 180 1.43 7.36 -14.59
C ASN A 180 0.48 6.44 -13.79
N GLY A 181 1.00 5.60 -12.89
CA GLY A 181 0.21 4.75 -12.01
C GLY A 181 -0.71 5.53 -11.07
N ILE A 182 -0.21 6.62 -10.49
CA ILE A 182 -1.03 7.51 -9.64
C ILE A 182 -2.15 8.15 -10.48
N HIS A 183 -1.83 8.69 -11.65
CA HIS A 183 -2.82 9.30 -12.53
C HIS A 183 -3.87 8.29 -12.97
N TRP A 184 -3.45 7.11 -13.43
CA TRP A 184 -4.35 6.04 -13.84
C TRP A 184 -5.33 5.64 -12.73
N ALA A 185 -4.84 5.39 -11.53
CA ALA A 185 -5.67 4.97 -10.40
C ALA A 185 -6.71 6.03 -9.96
N LEU A 186 -6.38 7.33 -10.15
CA LEU A 186 -7.26 8.42 -9.74
C LEU A 186 -8.21 8.92 -10.84
N SER A 187 -7.94 8.63 -12.11
CA SER A 187 -8.64 9.26 -13.24
C SER A 187 -9.20 8.27 -14.25
N GLU A 188 -8.51 7.16 -14.51
CA GLU A 188 -8.86 6.21 -15.57
C GLU A 188 -9.42 4.90 -15.00
N GLY A 189 -8.93 4.49 -13.83
CA GLY A 189 -9.42 3.30 -13.14
C GLY A 189 -10.84 3.50 -12.62
N GLU A 190 -11.70 2.48 -12.79
CA GLU A 190 -13.01 2.47 -12.15
C GLU A 190 -12.83 2.22 -10.65
N TYR A 191 -12.86 3.28 -9.85
CA TYR A 191 -12.53 3.25 -8.43
C TYR A 191 -13.30 2.19 -7.64
N ALA A 192 -14.60 2.03 -7.90
CA ALA A 192 -15.42 1.04 -7.21
C ALA A 192 -14.91 -0.38 -7.45
N SER A 193 -14.56 -0.71 -8.69
CA SER A 193 -13.97 -2.00 -9.07
C SER A 193 -12.61 -2.21 -8.43
N LEU A 194 -11.72 -1.21 -8.50
CA LEU A 194 -10.38 -1.28 -7.87
C LEU A 194 -10.48 -1.52 -6.36
N SER A 195 -11.41 -0.83 -5.69
CA SER A 195 -11.65 -0.95 -4.25
C SER A 195 -12.16 -2.35 -3.87
N GLU A 196 -13.12 -2.88 -4.62
CA GLU A 196 -13.67 -4.22 -4.39
C GLU A 196 -12.60 -5.30 -4.58
N GLU A 197 -11.82 -5.21 -5.67
CA GLU A 197 -10.75 -6.17 -5.97
C GLU A 197 -9.62 -6.10 -4.93
N ALA A 198 -9.29 -4.90 -4.43
CA ALA A 198 -8.33 -4.74 -3.33
C ALA A 198 -8.79 -5.49 -2.07
N CYS A 199 -10.03 -5.29 -1.64
CA CYS A 199 -10.61 -6.01 -0.51
C CYS A 199 -10.62 -7.52 -0.74
N ARG A 200 -11.09 -7.97 -1.92
CA ARG A 200 -11.17 -9.39 -2.28
C ARG A 200 -9.83 -10.08 -2.20
N LYS A 201 -8.78 -9.45 -2.74
CA LYS A 201 -7.40 -9.95 -2.70
C LYS A 201 -6.94 -10.17 -1.27
N VAL A 202 -7.15 -9.18 -0.39
CA VAL A 202 -6.71 -9.28 1.01
C VAL A 202 -7.50 -10.33 1.77
N ILE A 203 -8.81 -10.38 1.64
CA ILE A 203 -9.65 -11.35 2.34
C ILE A 203 -9.28 -12.77 1.95
N SER A 204 -9.08 -13.04 0.66
CA SER A 204 -8.78 -14.38 0.15
C SER A 204 -7.34 -14.85 0.44
N SER A 205 -6.38 -13.92 0.49
CA SER A 205 -4.95 -14.28 0.50
C SER A 205 -4.24 -14.01 1.82
N TYR A 206 -4.70 -13.00 2.60
CA TYR A 206 -3.99 -12.44 3.75
C TYR A 206 -4.83 -12.33 5.03
N SER A 207 -6.14 -12.62 5.00
CA SER A 207 -6.95 -12.63 6.23
C SER A 207 -6.43 -13.66 7.22
N GLU A 208 -6.70 -13.45 8.52
CA GLU A 208 -6.33 -14.41 9.57
C GLU A 208 -6.78 -15.83 9.24
N ASN A 209 -8.00 -15.99 8.71
CA ASN A 209 -8.53 -17.29 8.30
C ASN A 209 -7.78 -17.89 7.11
N ALA A 210 -7.46 -17.08 6.10
CA ALA A 210 -6.72 -17.56 4.93
C ALA A 210 -5.30 -18.02 5.31
N ILE A 211 -4.64 -17.28 6.18
CA ILE A 211 -3.30 -17.60 6.66
C ILE A 211 -3.32 -18.83 7.59
N ALA A 212 -4.30 -18.93 8.50
CA ALA A 212 -4.45 -20.11 9.36
C ALA A 212 -4.61 -21.39 8.55
N ARG A 213 -5.40 -21.38 7.48
CA ARG A 213 -5.52 -22.54 6.57
C ARG A 213 -4.19 -22.93 5.94
N LYS A 214 -3.38 -21.95 5.47
CA LYS A 214 -2.04 -22.24 4.92
C LYS A 214 -1.13 -22.93 5.96
N TYR A 215 -1.18 -22.54 7.24
CA TYR A 215 -0.44 -23.22 8.30
C TYR A 215 -0.94 -24.64 8.52
N ILE A 216 -2.26 -24.83 8.61
CA ILE A 216 -2.89 -26.15 8.77
C ILE A 216 -2.48 -27.08 7.64
N ASP A 217 -2.54 -26.61 6.38
CA ASP A 217 -2.13 -27.38 5.21
C ASP A 217 -0.67 -27.84 5.28
N VAL A 218 0.22 -26.98 5.78
CA VAL A 218 1.64 -27.35 5.98
C VAL A 218 1.77 -28.39 7.07
N TYR A 219 1.09 -28.24 8.19
CA TYR A 219 1.14 -29.21 9.30
C TYR A 219 0.58 -30.57 8.87
N ASN A 220 -0.56 -30.62 8.20
CA ASN A 220 -1.15 -31.86 7.69
C ASN A 220 -0.20 -32.61 6.75
N LYS A 221 0.48 -31.88 5.83
CA LYS A 221 1.49 -32.48 4.95
C LYS A 221 2.69 -33.08 5.70
N ILE A 222 3.09 -32.48 6.83
CA ILE A 222 4.24 -32.96 7.62
C ILE A 222 3.83 -34.16 8.49
N THR A 223 2.61 -34.14 9.06
CA THR A 223 2.12 -35.16 9.99
C THR A 223 1.50 -36.39 9.28
N GLY A 224 1.32 -36.31 7.95
CA GLY A 224 0.67 -37.40 7.19
C GLY A 224 -0.85 -37.50 7.41
N ASN A 225 -1.47 -36.52 8.07
CA ASN A 225 -2.91 -36.43 8.20
C ASN A 225 -3.49 -35.83 6.90
N HIS A 226 -3.96 -36.70 6.03
CA HIS A 226 -4.81 -36.34 4.88
C HIS A 226 -6.26 -36.60 5.33
N ASP A 227 -6.99 -35.56 5.76
CA ASP A 227 -8.45 -35.56 5.85
C ASP A 227 -9.07 -35.34 4.45
#